data_94cb38829d19e45e0ee4daa34d90a356
#
_entry.id   94cb38829d19e45e0ee4daa34d90a356
#
_cell.length_a   1.000
_cell.length_b   1.000
_cell.length_c   1.000
_cell.angle_alpha   90.00
_cell.angle_beta   90.00
_cell.angle_gamma   90.00
#
_symmetry.space_group_name_H-M   'P 1'
#
loop_
_entity.id
_entity.type
_entity.pdbx_description
1 polymer ?
#
loop_
_entity_poly.entity_id
_entity_poly.type
_entity_poly.pdbx_seq_one_letter_code
_entity_poly.pdbx_strand_id
1 'polypeptide(L)'
;MKTAFDEYNSIVSSIPDNIRKEVDMEMAVSNRIYDLMTQEGLSKAEFARSLGKRPCEITKWLSGQHNFTLSTLAMLSSFFGQPIITVG
;
A
#
# COMPACT_ATOMS: atom_id res chain seq x y z
N MET A 1 13.43 -29.02 -19.94
CA MET A 1 11.97 -28.82 -19.93
C MET A 1 11.63 -27.70 -18.94
N LYS A 2 10.89 -26.69 -19.38
CA LYS A 2 10.48 -25.61 -18.49
C LYS A 2 9.33 -26.06 -17.60
N THR A 3 9.42 -25.73 -16.32
CA THR A 3 8.35 -25.94 -15.35
C THR A 3 7.51 -24.67 -15.24
N ALA A 4 6.36 -24.77 -14.58
CA ALA A 4 5.54 -23.57 -14.30
C ALA A 4 6.32 -22.55 -13.49
N PHE A 5 7.20 -23.00 -12.59
CA PHE A 5 8.06 -22.14 -11.80
C PHE A 5 9.06 -21.37 -12.69
N ASP A 6 9.66 -22.05 -13.67
CA ASP A 6 10.58 -21.41 -14.60
C ASP A 6 9.88 -20.36 -15.46
N GLU A 7 8.66 -20.64 -15.90
CA GLU A 7 7.86 -19.69 -16.65
C GLU A 7 7.53 -18.46 -15.81
N TYR A 8 7.15 -18.67 -14.56
CA TYR A 8 6.86 -17.57 -13.63
C TYR A 8 8.10 -16.70 -13.45
N ASN A 9 9.25 -17.29 -13.18
CA ASN A 9 10.50 -16.53 -12.99
C ASN A 9 10.89 -15.76 -14.25
N SER A 10 10.67 -16.34 -15.42
CA SER A 10 10.95 -15.68 -16.68
C SER A 10 10.08 -14.44 -16.88
N ILE A 11 8.79 -14.54 -16.53
CA ILE A 11 7.86 -13.40 -16.60
C ILE A 11 8.27 -12.32 -15.61
N VAL A 12 8.54 -12.69 -14.36
CA VAL A 12 8.92 -11.73 -13.32
C VAL A 12 10.22 -11.02 -13.69
N SER A 13 11.21 -11.76 -14.21
CA SER A 13 12.50 -11.17 -14.58
C SER A 13 12.41 -10.26 -15.80
N SER A 14 11.34 -10.37 -16.62
CA SER A 14 11.15 -9.50 -17.76
C SER A 14 10.52 -8.16 -17.41
N ILE A 15 9.97 -8.01 -16.17
CA ILE A 15 9.38 -6.77 -15.72
C ILE A 15 10.49 -5.76 -15.39
N PRO A 16 10.42 -4.52 -15.90
CA PRO A 16 11.41 -3.50 -15.55
C PRO A 16 11.54 -3.31 -14.04
N ASP A 17 12.76 -3.12 -13.57
CA ASP A 17 13.07 -3.03 -12.15
C ASP A 17 12.29 -1.91 -11.45
N ASN A 18 12.15 -0.76 -12.09
CA ASN A 18 11.42 0.37 -11.52
C ASN A 18 9.93 0.05 -11.31
N ILE A 19 9.33 -0.71 -12.21
CA ILE A 19 7.92 -1.12 -12.08
C ILE A 19 7.76 -2.11 -10.93
N ARG A 20 8.69 -3.05 -10.81
CA ARG A 20 8.68 -4.02 -9.72
C ARG A 20 8.82 -3.32 -8.37
N LYS A 21 9.72 -2.35 -8.27
CA LYS A 21 9.90 -1.56 -7.06
C LYS A 21 8.65 -0.76 -6.71
N GLU A 22 7.98 -0.19 -7.72
CA GLU A 22 6.75 0.56 -7.51
C GLU A 22 5.66 -0.36 -6.92
N VAL A 23 5.48 -1.55 -7.49
CA VAL A 23 4.51 -2.53 -6.99
C VAL A 23 4.84 -2.91 -5.55
N ASP A 24 6.10 -3.20 -5.25
CA ASP A 24 6.53 -3.57 -3.90
C ASP A 24 6.27 -2.43 -2.91
N MET A 25 6.50 -1.19 -3.31
CA MET A 25 6.25 -0.02 -2.47
C MET A 25 4.76 0.18 -2.23
N GLU A 26 3.93 0.00 -3.25
CA GLU A 26 2.47 0.10 -3.11
C GLU A 26 1.95 -0.92 -2.10
N MET A 27 2.43 -2.16 -2.18
CA MET A 27 2.04 -3.21 -1.25
C MET A 27 2.52 -2.90 0.17
N ALA A 28 3.76 -2.42 0.30
CA ALA A 28 4.33 -2.08 1.60
C ALA A 28 3.52 -0.96 2.28
N VAL A 29 3.13 0.06 1.52
CA VAL A 29 2.31 1.16 2.04
C VAL A 29 0.94 0.66 2.47
N SER A 30 0.29 -0.16 1.63
CA SER A 30 -1.02 -0.73 1.96
C SER A 30 -0.98 -1.55 3.25
N ASN A 31 0.05 -2.39 3.40
CA ASN A 31 0.23 -3.22 4.59
C ASN A 31 0.48 -2.34 5.83
N ARG A 32 1.27 -1.29 5.67
CA ARG A 32 1.56 -0.36 6.78
C ARG A 32 0.28 0.33 7.25
N ILE A 33 -0.54 0.81 6.31
CA ILE A 33 -1.81 1.46 6.63
C ILE A 33 -2.74 0.48 7.36
N TYR A 34 -2.84 -0.74 6.88
CA TYR A 34 -3.67 -1.77 7.50
C TYR A 34 -3.21 -2.04 8.93
N ASP A 35 -1.91 -2.18 9.15
CA ASP A 35 -1.35 -2.43 10.48
C ASP A 35 -1.66 -1.28 11.43
N LEU A 36 -1.45 -0.04 11.00
CA LEU A 36 -1.71 1.14 11.84
C LEU A 36 -3.20 1.28 12.14
N MET A 37 -4.06 1.08 11.15
CA MET A 37 -5.50 1.11 11.31
C MET A 37 -5.95 0.08 12.34
N THR A 38 -5.42 -1.12 12.24
CA THR A 38 -5.74 -2.22 13.14
C THR A 38 -5.24 -1.94 14.56
N GLN A 39 -4.04 -1.39 14.70
CA GLN A 39 -3.48 -1.02 16.01
C GLN A 39 -4.34 0.02 16.71
N GLU A 40 -4.94 0.94 15.95
CA GLU A 40 -5.84 1.96 16.50
C GLU A 40 -7.26 1.42 16.72
N GLY A 41 -7.53 0.18 16.32
CA GLY A 41 -8.84 -0.43 16.47
C GLY A 41 -9.89 0.15 15.55
N LEU A 42 -9.49 0.70 14.42
CA LEU A 42 -10.42 1.35 13.48
C LEU A 42 -10.91 0.38 12.42
N SER A 43 -12.23 0.39 12.18
CA SER A 43 -12.79 -0.25 11.00
C SER A 43 -12.56 0.63 9.77
N LYS A 44 -12.79 0.09 8.57
CA LYS A 44 -12.70 0.88 7.34
C LYS A 44 -13.64 2.09 7.38
N ALA A 45 -14.86 1.89 7.87
CA ALA A 45 -15.86 2.96 7.95
C ALA A 45 -15.42 4.06 8.93
N GLU A 46 -14.90 3.66 10.08
CA GLU A 46 -14.42 4.61 11.09
C GLU A 46 -13.20 5.38 10.60
N PHE A 47 -12.29 4.69 9.96
CA PHE A 47 -11.08 5.29 9.39
C PHE A 47 -11.46 6.30 8.30
N ALA A 48 -12.34 5.91 7.39
CA ALA A 48 -12.84 6.80 6.33
C ALA A 48 -13.51 8.04 6.91
N ARG A 49 -14.36 7.86 7.91
CA ARG A 49 -15.05 8.95 8.58
C ARG A 49 -14.06 9.92 9.24
N SER A 50 -13.05 9.37 9.90
CA SER A 50 -12.04 10.17 10.59
C SER A 50 -11.25 11.05 9.62
N LEU A 51 -11.07 10.60 8.38
CA LEU A 51 -10.31 11.31 7.36
C LEU A 51 -11.19 12.14 6.42
N GLY A 52 -12.52 12.07 6.57
CA GLY A 52 -13.43 12.72 5.64
C GLY A 52 -13.42 12.07 4.26
N LYS A 53 -13.14 10.78 4.19
CA LYS A 53 -13.06 9.99 2.96
C LYS A 53 -14.21 9.00 2.89
N ARG A 54 -14.42 8.43 1.70
CA ARG A 54 -15.41 7.37 1.50
C ARG A 54 -14.78 6.01 1.79
N PRO A 55 -15.57 5.02 2.31
CA PRO A 55 -15.03 3.67 2.55
C PRO A 55 -14.42 3.03 1.31
N CYS A 56 -14.94 3.32 0.11
CA CYS A 56 -14.38 2.77 -1.13
C CYS A 56 -12.96 3.28 -1.40
N GLU A 57 -12.62 4.48 -0.95
CA GLU A 57 -11.25 5.00 -1.07
C GLU A 57 -10.31 4.23 -0.16
N ILE A 58 -10.75 3.90 1.04
CA ILE A 58 -9.98 3.09 1.98
C ILE A 58 -9.75 1.69 1.40
N THR A 59 -10.77 1.11 0.78
CA THR A 59 -10.66 -0.19 0.12
C THR A 59 -9.57 -0.16 -0.95
N LYS A 60 -9.50 0.91 -1.74
CA LYS A 60 -8.45 1.08 -2.75
C LYS A 60 -7.07 1.17 -2.10
N TRP A 61 -6.94 1.91 -1.01
CA TRP A 61 -5.66 2.05 -0.29
C TRP A 61 -5.16 0.72 0.26
N LEU A 62 -6.08 -0.16 0.66
CA LEU A 62 -5.75 -1.46 1.24
C LEU A 62 -5.59 -2.56 0.19
N SER A 63 -5.82 -2.24 -1.07
CA SER A 63 -5.77 -3.23 -2.16
C SER A 63 -4.34 -3.72 -2.47
N GLY A 64 -3.33 -2.94 -2.10
CA GLY A 64 -1.94 -3.23 -2.45
C GLY A 64 -1.55 -2.75 -3.83
N GLN A 65 -2.47 -2.08 -4.55
CA GLN A 65 -2.26 -1.66 -5.94
C GLN A 65 -2.55 -0.18 -6.16
N HIS A 66 -2.64 0.60 -5.08
CA HIS A 66 -2.92 2.02 -5.17
C HIS A 66 -1.63 2.83 -5.27
N ASN A 67 -1.60 3.79 -6.18
CA ASN A 67 -0.48 4.73 -6.30
C ASN A 67 -0.76 5.94 -5.42
N PHE A 68 -0.07 6.00 -4.28
CA PHE A 68 -0.25 7.05 -3.29
C PHE A 68 0.54 8.30 -3.68
N THR A 69 -0.05 9.47 -3.47
CA THR A 69 0.68 10.73 -3.59
C THR A 69 1.43 11.00 -2.29
N LEU A 70 2.48 11.79 -2.36
CA LEU A 70 3.20 12.21 -1.16
C LEU A 70 2.30 12.98 -0.20
N SER A 71 1.36 13.77 -0.75
CA SER A 71 0.38 14.50 0.05
C SER A 71 -0.46 13.56 0.90
N THR A 72 -0.95 12.47 0.30
CA THR A 72 -1.73 11.46 1.02
C THR A 72 -0.89 10.78 2.10
N LEU A 73 0.34 10.42 1.77
CA LEU A 73 1.24 9.77 2.73
C LEU A 73 1.56 10.69 3.90
N ALA A 74 1.77 11.97 3.65
CA ALA A 74 2.01 12.97 4.69
C ALA A 74 0.80 13.10 5.61
N MET A 75 -0.40 13.15 5.03
CA MET A 75 -1.66 13.22 5.79
C MET A 75 -1.82 12.01 6.70
N LEU A 76 -1.58 10.81 6.15
CA LEU A 76 -1.71 9.57 6.92
C LEU A 76 -0.65 9.48 8.03
N SER A 77 0.57 9.91 7.75
CA SER A 77 1.63 9.94 8.76
C SER A 77 1.25 10.87 9.91
N SER A 78 0.67 12.03 9.59
CA SER A 78 0.20 12.98 10.59
C SER A 78 -0.97 12.40 11.40
N PHE A 79 -1.91 11.74 10.73
CA PHE A 79 -3.08 11.15 11.38
C PHE A 79 -2.68 10.08 12.40
N PHE A 80 -1.77 9.18 12.02
CA PHE A 80 -1.34 8.09 12.90
C PHE A 80 -0.23 8.52 13.87
N GLY A 81 0.40 9.67 13.65
CA GLY A 81 1.56 10.09 14.44
C GLY A 81 2.77 9.18 14.23
N GLN A 82 2.82 8.46 13.14
CA GLN A 82 3.90 7.54 12.79
C GLN A 82 4.16 7.60 11.29
N PRO A 83 5.41 7.41 10.84
CA PRO A 83 5.71 7.44 9.42
C PRO A 83 5.07 6.26 8.70
N ILE A 84 4.49 6.53 7.51
CA ILE A 84 3.99 5.49 6.63
C ILE A 84 5.14 4.88 5.84
N ILE A 85 6.03 5.74 5.33
CA ILE A 85 7.27 5.33 4.67
C ILE A 85 8.42 6.13 5.26
N THR A 86 9.62 5.57 5.13
CA THR A 86 10.84 6.26 5.54
C THR A 86 11.71 6.47 4.29
N VAL A 87 12.16 7.70 4.10
CA VAL A 87 13.05 8.07 3.00
C VAL A 87 14.40 8.37 3.62
N GLY A 88 15.41 7.63 3.17
CA GLY A 88 16.71 7.83 3.75
C GLY A 88 17.81 7.20 2.97
#